data_d1b83d7ece8bd82e8b482f27cf6c8499
#
_entry.id   d1b83d7ece8bd82e8b482f27cf6c8499
#
_cell.length_a   1.000
_cell.length_b   1.000
_cell.length_c   1.000
_cell.angle_alpha   90.00
_cell.angle_beta   90.00
_cell.angle_gamma   90.00
#
_symmetry.space_group_name_H-M   'P 1'
#
loop_
_entity.id
_entity.type
_entity.pdbx_description
1 polymer ?
#
loop_
_entity_poly.entity_id
_entity_poly.type
_entity_poly.pdbx_seq_one_letter_code
_entity_poly.pdbx_strand_id
1 'polypeptide(L)'
;AKELGCTNTHFANPHGLQDENHYTTAHDMALIAQAAYQNETFRIIIGTKMYTIPPTNKHAEETVLRNHHDMLCTYHNANRKYLYPYCVGGKTGYTATANSTLVTYAEKDGMTLICVVMNTQSPNQFIDTVNLFDYAFDNFQVLNVAENDTDYRAETTVDNGNLNNIAPFVELDKEAVIVLPKTAEFSDTSSSVEYNDSDPEIAGSITYTYAGRNVGKADIKTTGVVVEGYAFDNESTEEEEQEAVSTVQVKPKRKW
;
A
#
# COMPACT_ATOMS: atom_id res chain seq x y z
N ALA A 1 11.50 9.52 7.08
CA ALA A 1 10.41 9.69 8.03
C ALA A 1 9.55 10.93 7.67
N LYS A 2 10.13 12.12 7.48
CA LYS A 2 9.37 13.34 7.13
C LYS A 2 8.57 13.19 5.84
N GLU A 3 9.16 12.60 4.81
CA GLU A 3 8.49 12.32 3.51
C GLU A 3 7.29 11.37 3.64
N LEU A 4 7.30 10.52 4.67
CA LEU A 4 6.20 9.60 5.00
C LEU A 4 5.14 10.24 5.91
N GLY A 5 5.25 11.52 6.23
CA GLY A 5 4.31 12.21 7.12
C GLY A 5 4.55 12.00 8.62
N CYS A 6 5.68 11.42 9.01
CA CYS A 6 6.05 11.26 10.43
C CYS A 6 6.34 12.62 11.07
N THR A 7 5.59 12.97 12.09
CA THR A 7 5.69 14.27 12.76
C THR A 7 6.37 14.22 14.14
N ASN A 8 6.47 13.02 14.72
CA ASN A 8 6.99 12.80 16.06
C ASN A 8 8.08 11.72 16.09
N THR A 9 8.97 11.75 15.11
CA THR A 9 10.05 10.77 14.96
C THR A 9 11.38 11.47 14.70
N HIS A 10 12.40 11.07 15.45
CA HIS A 10 13.79 11.43 15.21
C HIS A 10 14.70 10.21 15.45
N PHE A 11 15.53 9.89 14.47
CA PHE A 11 16.50 8.81 14.55
C PHE A 11 17.91 9.37 14.73
N ALA A 12 18.53 9.06 15.88
CA ALA A 12 19.91 9.45 16.19
C ALA A 12 20.94 8.42 15.70
N ASN A 13 20.51 7.15 15.51
CA ASN A 13 21.40 6.06 15.09
C ASN A 13 20.63 4.98 14.34
N PRO A 14 21.32 4.12 13.53
CA PRO A 14 20.70 3.04 12.78
C PRO A 14 20.59 1.72 13.57
N HIS A 15 21.25 1.59 14.71
CA HIS A 15 21.35 0.33 15.48
C HIS A 15 20.31 0.21 16.60
N GLY A 16 19.54 1.26 16.90
CA GLY A 16 18.45 1.24 17.87
C GLY A 16 18.88 1.23 19.34
N LEU A 17 20.16 1.53 19.64
CA LEU A 17 20.59 1.70 21.03
C LEU A 17 20.11 3.05 21.57
N GLN A 18 19.99 3.11 22.90
CA GLN A 18 19.46 4.28 23.61
C GLN A 18 20.22 5.55 23.28
N ASP A 19 19.47 6.60 22.95
CA ASP A 19 19.90 7.96 22.81
C ASP A 19 18.70 8.86 23.15
N GLU A 20 18.93 9.99 23.82
CA GLU A 20 17.86 10.90 24.24
C GLU A 20 17.09 11.52 23.05
N ASN A 21 17.76 11.64 21.91
CA ASN A 21 17.16 12.13 20.67
C ASN A 21 16.65 11.02 19.74
N HIS A 22 16.61 9.77 20.20
CA HIS A 22 16.12 8.64 19.42
C HIS A 22 14.72 8.23 19.88
N TYR A 23 13.70 8.78 19.22
CA TYR A 23 12.30 8.57 19.59
C TYR A 23 11.38 8.45 18.38
N THR A 24 10.26 7.82 18.58
CA THR A 24 9.17 7.66 17.60
C THR A 24 7.83 7.45 18.33
N THR A 25 6.75 7.39 17.57
CA THR A 25 5.41 7.00 18.03
C THR A 25 4.96 5.73 17.35
N ALA A 26 3.96 5.05 17.90
CA ALA A 26 3.36 3.87 17.26
C ALA A 26 2.77 4.21 15.88
N HIS A 27 2.14 5.38 15.75
CA HIS A 27 1.60 5.87 14.49
C HIS A 27 2.69 6.08 13.44
N ASP A 28 3.75 6.84 13.77
CA ASP A 28 4.84 7.13 12.85
C ASP A 28 5.58 5.83 12.44
N MET A 29 5.78 4.92 13.39
CA MET A 29 6.38 3.62 13.10
C MET A 29 5.48 2.78 12.18
N ALA A 30 4.15 2.88 12.28
CA ALA A 30 3.24 2.21 11.35
C ALA A 30 3.36 2.79 9.93
N LEU A 31 3.50 4.12 9.76
CA LEU A 31 3.75 4.74 8.46
C LEU A 31 5.07 4.26 7.84
N ILE A 32 6.13 4.20 8.65
CA ILE A 32 7.44 3.69 8.22
C ILE A 32 7.33 2.21 7.83
N ALA A 33 6.64 1.41 8.64
CA ALA A 33 6.43 0.00 8.39
C ALA A 33 5.62 -0.25 7.11
N GLN A 34 4.59 0.56 6.85
CA GLN A 34 3.79 0.51 5.63
C GLN A 34 4.65 0.78 4.38
N ALA A 35 5.46 1.83 4.41
CA ALA A 35 6.37 2.15 3.31
C ALA A 35 7.43 1.05 3.09
N ALA A 36 7.99 0.51 4.17
CA ALA A 36 8.97 -0.58 4.08
C ALA A 36 8.37 -1.85 3.47
N TYR A 37 7.10 -2.14 3.75
CA TYR A 37 6.42 -3.34 3.24
C TYR A 37 6.21 -3.33 1.72
N GLN A 38 6.28 -2.16 1.06
CA GLN A 38 6.26 -2.07 -0.41
C GLN A 38 7.53 -2.67 -1.05
N ASN A 39 8.62 -2.78 -0.29
CA ASN A 39 9.87 -3.36 -0.78
C ASN A 39 9.85 -4.89 -0.62
N GLU A 40 9.94 -5.61 -1.76
CA GLU A 40 9.92 -7.08 -1.78
C GLU A 40 11.08 -7.69 -0.98
N THR A 41 12.30 -7.16 -1.11
CA THR A 41 13.45 -7.64 -0.35
C THR A 41 13.24 -7.49 1.16
N PHE A 42 12.64 -6.40 1.59
CA PHE A 42 12.28 -6.20 3.00
C PHE A 42 11.30 -7.28 3.47
N ARG A 43 10.23 -7.57 2.69
CA ARG A 43 9.26 -8.63 3.04
C ARG A 43 9.95 -10.00 3.17
N ILE A 44 10.83 -10.35 2.22
CA ILE A 44 11.60 -11.59 2.28
C ILE A 44 12.42 -11.67 3.56
N ILE A 45 13.14 -10.61 3.91
CA ILE A 45 14.02 -10.58 5.08
C ILE A 45 13.23 -10.75 6.38
N ILE A 46 12.15 -9.97 6.58
CA ILE A 46 11.37 -10.02 7.81
C ILE A 46 10.57 -11.32 7.98
N GLY A 47 10.21 -11.97 6.86
CA GLY A 47 9.50 -13.25 6.83
C GLY A 47 10.42 -14.48 6.90
N THR A 48 11.73 -14.31 6.73
CA THR A 48 12.69 -15.41 6.78
C THR A 48 12.84 -15.93 8.21
N LYS A 49 12.47 -17.20 8.43
CA LYS A 49 12.51 -17.84 9.75
C LYS A 49 13.93 -18.26 10.16
N MET A 50 14.71 -18.73 9.19
CA MET A 50 16.08 -19.19 9.40
C MET A 50 16.91 -18.90 8.15
N TYR A 51 18.14 -18.45 8.34
CA TYR A 51 19.09 -18.23 7.26
C TYR A 51 20.48 -18.74 7.66
N THR A 52 21.15 -19.45 6.76
CA THR A 52 22.50 -19.93 6.98
C THR A 52 23.48 -19.11 6.16
N ILE A 53 24.37 -18.41 6.85
CA ILE A 53 25.50 -17.73 6.20
C ILE A 53 26.58 -18.78 5.93
N PRO A 54 27.01 -18.95 4.67
CA PRO A 54 28.07 -19.91 4.34
C PRO A 54 29.40 -19.47 4.94
N PRO A 55 30.41 -20.39 5.00
CA PRO A 55 31.75 -20.04 5.43
C PRO A 55 32.32 -18.85 4.66
N THR A 56 33.08 -18.01 5.35
CA THR A 56 33.76 -16.84 4.79
C THR A 56 35.26 -16.93 5.00
N ASN A 57 36.04 -16.04 4.40
CA ASN A 57 37.49 -15.95 4.62
C ASN A 57 37.86 -15.55 6.06
N LYS A 58 36.93 -15.10 6.87
CA LYS A 58 37.10 -14.67 8.27
C LYS A 58 36.48 -15.67 9.26
N HIS A 59 35.54 -16.50 8.79
CA HIS A 59 34.81 -17.45 9.61
C HIS A 59 34.65 -18.76 8.83
N ALA A 60 35.34 -19.81 9.26
CA ALA A 60 35.45 -21.08 8.54
C ALA A 60 34.20 -21.97 8.67
N GLU A 61 33.31 -21.67 9.60
CA GLU A 61 32.09 -22.43 9.86
C GLU A 61 30.87 -21.70 9.36
N GLU A 62 29.80 -22.43 9.08
CA GLU A 62 28.49 -21.86 8.78
C GLU A 62 27.89 -21.15 10.00
N THR A 63 27.22 -20.02 9.78
CA THR A 63 26.51 -19.30 10.84
C THR A 63 25.02 -19.39 10.60
N VAL A 64 24.29 -20.08 11.48
CA VAL A 64 22.83 -20.19 11.41
C VAL A 64 22.18 -19.03 12.17
N LEU A 65 21.48 -18.17 11.43
CA LEU A 65 20.65 -17.10 11.99
C LEU A 65 19.21 -17.57 12.13
N ARG A 66 18.57 -17.22 13.24
CA ARG A 66 17.17 -17.54 13.53
C ARG A 66 16.40 -16.27 13.81
N ASN A 67 15.20 -16.18 13.26
CA ASN A 67 14.33 -15.04 13.52
C ASN A 67 13.88 -15.05 14.99
N HIS A 68 13.86 -13.88 15.62
CA HIS A 68 13.50 -13.70 17.02
C HIS A 68 12.00 -13.38 17.22
N HIS A 69 11.21 -13.43 16.17
CA HIS A 69 9.80 -13.09 16.21
C HIS A 69 8.94 -14.30 16.58
N ASP A 70 8.51 -14.39 17.83
CA ASP A 70 7.80 -15.57 18.36
C ASP A 70 6.41 -15.77 17.74
N MET A 71 5.84 -14.77 17.08
CA MET A 71 4.60 -14.94 16.30
C MET A 71 4.84 -15.58 14.93
N LEU A 72 6.07 -15.56 14.42
CA LEU A 72 6.45 -16.11 13.13
C LEU A 72 7.06 -17.52 13.25
N CYS A 73 7.84 -17.77 14.30
CA CYS A 73 8.57 -19.02 14.49
C CYS A 73 8.80 -19.34 15.96
N THR A 74 9.22 -20.59 16.25
CA THR A 74 9.30 -21.15 17.61
C THR A 74 10.73 -21.31 18.14
N TYR A 75 11.72 -20.67 17.52
CA TYR A 75 13.10 -20.88 17.89
C TYR A 75 13.49 -20.41 19.29
N HIS A 76 12.79 -19.41 19.82
CA HIS A 76 12.98 -18.90 21.17
C HIS A 76 11.94 -19.42 22.16
N ASN A 77 10.75 -19.78 21.68
CA ASN A 77 9.65 -20.23 22.51
C ASN A 77 9.10 -21.57 22.00
N ALA A 78 9.60 -22.68 22.55
CA ALA A 78 9.19 -24.04 22.17
C ALA A 78 7.69 -24.30 22.39
N ASN A 79 7.03 -23.50 23.22
CA ASN A 79 5.60 -23.70 23.58
C ASN A 79 4.63 -23.28 22.47
N ARG A 80 5.09 -22.71 21.37
CA ARG A 80 4.23 -22.21 20.25
C ARG A 80 3.13 -21.25 20.70
N LYS A 81 3.19 -20.74 21.93
CA LYS A 81 2.13 -19.99 22.59
C LYS A 81 1.75 -18.70 21.83
N TYR A 82 2.71 -18.10 21.14
CA TYR A 82 2.53 -16.83 20.45
C TYR A 82 2.50 -16.95 18.94
N LEU A 83 2.64 -18.17 18.38
CA LEU A 83 2.51 -18.35 16.94
C LEU A 83 1.17 -17.85 16.45
N TYR A 84 1.20 -16.98 15.45
CA TYR A 84 0.01 -16.44 14.83
C TYR A 84 -0.04 -16.90 13.36
N PRO A 85 -1.06 -17.65 12.94
CA PRO A 85 -1.07 -18.32 11.64
C PRO A 85 -0.98 -17.35 10.47
N TYR A 86 -1.42 -16.12 10.65
CA TYR A 86 -1.43 -15.08 9.62
C TYR A 86 -0.20 -14.17 9.67
N CYS A 87 0.72 -14.37 10.63
CA CYS A 87 1.94 -13.56 10.73
C CYS A 87 2.87 -13.86 9.56
N VAL A 88 3.20 -12.84 8.77
CA VAL A 88 4.10 -12.95 7.62
C VAL A 88 5.49 -12.36 7.88
N GLY A 89 5.68 -11.66 9.01
CA GLY A 89 6.98 -11.12 9.39
C GLY A 89 6.89 -10.02 10.43
N GLY A 90 8.04 -9.48 10.77
CA GLY A 90 8.13 -8.37 11.70
C GLY A 90 9.50 -8.20 12.34
N LYS A 91 9.55 -7.33 13.37
CA LYS A 91 10.78 -7.04 14.11
C LYS A 91 10.48 -6.79 15.59
N THR A 92 11.21 -7.50 16.43
CA THR A 92 11.24 -7.26 17.88
C THR A 92 12.28 -6.20 18.23
N GLY A 93 12.06 -5.45 19.30
CA GLY A 93 13.04 -4.56 19.88
C GLY A 93 12.96 -4.55 21.40
N TYR A 94 14.11 -4.31 22.03
CA TYR A 94 14.20 -4.14 23.48
C TYR A 94 15.38 -3.25 23.86
N THR A 95 15.13 -2.29 24.72
CA THR A 95 16.14 -1.61 25.55
C THR A 95 15.57 -1.42 26.94
N ALA A 96 16.43 -1.18 27.93
CA ALA A 96 15.97 -0.96 29.31
C ALA A 96 15.02 0.24 29.44
N THR A 97 15.16 1.25 28.58
CA THR A 97 14.32 2.46 28.57
C THR A 97 13.06 2.28 27.73
N ALA A 98 13.18 1.67 26.54
CA ALA A 98 12.05 1.49 25.63
C ALA A 98 11.15 0.30 26.01
N ASN A 99 11.60 -0.58 26.92
CA ASN A 99 10.98 -1.87 27.18
C ASN A 99 10.81 -2.72 25.90
N SER A 100 9.89 -3.64 25.87
CA SER A 100 9.62 -4.45 24.67
C SER A 100 8.84 -3.67 23.64
N THR A 101 9.28 -3.74 22.39
CA THR A 101 8.63 -3.17 21.22
C THR A 101 8.45 -4.25 20.16
N LEU A 102 7.39 -4.15 19.36
CA LEU A 102 7.08 -5.11 18.31
C LEU A 102 6.41 -4.40 17.14
N VAL A 103 6.88 -4.68 15.95
CA VAL A 103 6.18 -4.41 14.69
C VAL A 103 5.90 -5.76 14.05
N THR A 104 4.64 -6.04 13.73
CA THR A 104 4.21 -7.30 13.11
C THR A 104 3.34 -7.03 11.91
N TYR A 105 3.54 -7.82 10.86
CA TYR A 105 2.72 -7.84 9.66
C TYR A 105 1.91 -9.14 9.64
N ALA A 106 0.65 -9.04 9.32
CA ALA A 106 -0.23 -10.19 9.17
C ALA A 106 -1.10 -10.05 7.92
N GLU A 107 -1.33 -11.18 7.24
CA GLU A 107 -2.15 -11.25 6.03
C GLU A 107 -3.24 -12.30 6.19
N LYS A 108 -4.47 -11.91 5.93
CA LYS A 108 -5.64 -12.79 5.96
C LYS A 108 -6.72 -12.24 5.03
N ASP A 109 -7.31 -13.11 4.22
CA ASP A 109 -8.48 -12.81 3.37
C ASP A 109 -8.31 -11.53 2.51
N GLY A 110 -7.13 -11.33 1.92
CA GLY A 110 -6.80 -10.15 1.11
C GLY A 110 -6.49 -8.87 1.90
N MET A 111 -6.55 -8.93 3.23
CA MET A 111 -6.21 -7.81 4.11
C MET A 111 -4.80 -7.97 4.65
N THR A 112 -3.95 -6.95 4.46
CA THR A 112 -2.65 -6.83 5.12
C THR A 112 -2.75 -5.85 6.28
N LEU A 113 -2.39 -6.28 7.47
CA LEU A 113 -2.38 -5.46 8.68
C LEU A 113 -0.97 -5.28 9.23
N ILE A 114 -0.72 -4.10 9.77
CA ILE A 114 0.49 -3.74 10.49
C ILE A 114 0.11 -3.39 11.92
N CYS A 115 0.69 -4.08 12.89
CA CYS A 115 0.51 -3.78 14.30
C CYS A 115 1.82 -3.31 14.91
N VAL A 116 1.76 -2.19 15.64
CA VAL A 116 2.91 -1.61 16.37
C VAL A 116 2.57 -1.54 17.84
N VAL A 117 3.32 -2.28 18.65
CA VAL A 117 3.24 -2.24 20.13
C VAL A 117 4.55 -1.70 20.67
N MET A 118 4.48 -0.73 21.56
CA MET A 118 5.65 -0.07 22.13
C MET A 118 5.54 0.04 23.64
N ASN A 119 6.70 0.05 24.31
CA ASN A 119 6.83 0.30 25.75
C ASN A 119 5.97 -0.64 26.62
N THR A 120 6.06 -1.94 26.38
CA THR A 120 5.34 -2.94 27.15
C THR A 120 6.30 -3.96 27.81
N GLN A 121 5.83 -4.63 28.85
CA GLN A 121 6.60 -5.71 29.47
C GLN A 121 6.39 -7.03 28.72
N SER A 122 7.50 -7.72 28.42
CA SER A 122 7.42 -9.04 27.78
C SER A 122 6.67 -10.04 28.72
N PRO A 123 5.74 -10.83 28.16
CA PRO A 123 5.48 -11.10 26.75
C PRO A 123 4.26 -10.34 26.16
N ASN A 124 3.80 -9.27 26.81
CA ASN A 124 2.55 -8.59 26.46
C ASN A 124 2.55 -8.04 25.03
N GLN A 125 3.71 -7.68 24.46
CA GLN A 125 3.79 -7.25 23.06
C GLN A 125 3.18 -8.27 22.09
N PHE A 126 3.31 -9.55 22.34
CA PHE A 126 2.72 -10.59 21.49
C PHE A 126 1.23 -10.76 21.76
N ILE A 127 0.81 -10.71 23.04
CA ILE A 127 -0.58 -10.85 23.45
C ILE A 127 -1.42 -9.70 22.88
N ASP A 128 -0.93 -8.47 23.04
CA ASP A 128 -1.61 -7.26 22.56
C ASP A 128 -1.70 -7.28 21.01
N THR A 129 -0.64 -7.73 20.34
CA THR A 129 -0.63 -7.85 18.87
C THR A 129 -1.66 -8.87 18.38
N VAL A 130 -1.77 -10.05 19.01
CA VAL A 130 -2.79 -11.06 18.67
C VAL A 130 -4.19 -10.47 18.84
N ASN A 131 -4.47 -9.85 19.99
CA ASN A 131 -5.79 -9.27 20.27
C ASN A 131 -6.17 -8.19 19.26
N LEU A 132 -5.22 -7.33 18.87
CA LEU A 132 -5.45 -6.28 17.88
C LEU A 132 -5.68 -6.85 16.47
N PHE A 133 -4.94 -7.86 16.06
CA PHE A 133 -5.16 -8.52 14.77
C PHE A 133 -6.49 -9.27 14.72
N ASP A 134 -6.81 -10.05 15.77
CA ASP A 134 -8.07 -10.76 15.84
C ASP A 134 -9.24 -9.76 15.80
N TYR A 135 -9.17 -8.68 16.57
CA TYR A 135 -10.17 -7.62 16.51
C TYR A 135 -10.32 -7.04 15.10
N ALA A 136 -9.21 -6.73 14.41
CA ALA A 136 -9.25 -6.13 13.11
C ALA A 136 -9.79 -7.11 12.04
N PHE A 137 -9.27 -8.34 12.00
CA PHE A 137 -9.74 -9.35 11.06
C PHE A 137 -11.18 -9.81 11.29
N ASP A 138 -11.67 -9.78 12.54
CA ASP A 138 -13.04 -10.17 12.86
C ASP A 138 -14.05 -9.07 12.54
N ASN A 139 -13.66 -7.81 12.63
CA ASN A 139 -14.60 -6.68 12.53
C ASN A 139 -14.50 -5.88 11.24
N PHE A 140 -13.44 -6.04 10.44
CA PHE A 140 -13.25 -5.28 9.21
C PHE A 140 -13.15 -6.19 7.99
N GLN A 141 -13.44 -5.64 6.83
CA GLN A 141 -13.37 -6.28 5.52
C GLN A 141 -12.71 -5.37 4.49
N VAL A 142 -12.13 -5.98 3.47
CA VAL A 142 -11.59 -5.29 2.29
C VAL A 142 -12.61 -5.44 1.17
N LEU A 143 -12.96 -4.35 0.51
CA LEU A 143 -13.84 -4.33 -0.66
C LEU A 143 -13.07 -3.75 -1.85
N ASN A 144 -13.10 -4.44 -2.98
CA ASN A 144 -12.51 -3.95 -4.22
C ASN A 144 -13.37 -2.81 -4.78
N VAL A 145 -12.74 -1.69 -5.13
CA VAL A 145 -13.46 -0.51 -5.61
C VAL A 145 -14.07 -0.77 -6.99
N ALA A 146 -13.30 -1.29 -7.93
CA ALA A 146 -13.77 -1.50 -9.31
C ALA A 146 -14.92 -2.51 -9.41
N GLU A 147 -15.06 -3.42 -8.44
CA GLU A 147 -16.15 -4.39 -8.38
C GLU A 147 -17.43 -3.80 -7.76
N ASN A 148 -17.30 -2.85 -6.82
CA ASN A 148 -18.40 -2.36 -6.00
C ASN A 148 -18.87 -0.95 -6.37
N ASP A 149 -18.00 -0.10 -6.94
CA ASP A 149 -18.40 1.25 -7.36
C ASP A 149 -19.16 1.17 -8.70
N THR A 150 -20.44 1.47 -8.64
CA THR A 150 -21.31 1.50 -9.83
C THR A 150 -21.34 2.85 -10.53
N ASP A 151 -20.95 3.93 -9.86
CA ASP A 151 -21.02 5.29 -10.38
C ASP A 151 -19.86 5.59 -11.34
N TYR A 152 -18.69 4.98 -11.07
CA TYR A 152 -17.49 5.16 -11.88
C TYR A 152 -17.10 3.88 -12.64
N ARG A 153 -17.96 2.89 -12.63
CA ARG A 153 -17.78 1.68 -13.43
C ARG A 153 -17.92 2.04 -14.90
N ALA A 154 -16.81 2.01 -15.63
CA ALA A 154 -16.85 2.18 -17.07
C ALA A 154 -17.74 1.08 -17.67
N GLU A 155 -18.90 1.47 -18.21
CA GLU A 155 -19.69 0.54 -19.02
C GLU A 155 -18.83 0.10 -20.20
N THR A 156 -18.60 -1.19 -20.31
CA THR A 156 -17.72 -1.79 -21.32
C THR A 156 -18.20 -1.55 -22.75
N THR A 157 -19.42 -1.04 -22.92
CA THR A 157 -20.00 -0.68 -24.22
C THR A 157 -21.07 0.39 -24.07
N VAL A 158 -20.84 1.57 -24.59
CA VAL A 158 -21.90 2.52 -24.84
C VAL A 158 -22.55 2.12 -26.16
N ASP A 159 -23.69 1.45 -26.10
CA ASP A 159 -24.50 1.15 -27.27
C ASP A 159 -25.27 2.43 -27.71
N ASN A 160 -24.61 3.26 -28.45
CA ASN A 160 -25.19 4.47 -29.05
C ASN A 160 -25.71 4.24 -30.48
N GLY A 161 -26.16 3.02 -30.78
CA GLY A 161 -26.95 2.69 -31.98
C GLY A 161 -26.29 2.86 -33.35
N ASN A 162 -25.13 3.54 -33.46
CA ASN A 162 -24.40 3.76 -34.70
C ASN A 162 -22.89 4.07 -34.54
N LEU A 163 -22.37 4.15 -33.32
CA LEU A 163 -20.94 4.31 -33.08
C LEU A 163 -20.41 2.96 -32.64
N ASN A 164 -19.46 2.41 -33.39
CA ASN A 164 -18.73 1.19 -33.04
C ASN A 164 -18.30 1.25 -31.57
N ASN A 165 -18.39 0.15 -30.83
CA ASN A 165 -17.98 -0.01 -29.44
C ASN A 165 -16.72 0.78 -29.13
N ILE A 166 -16.85 1.96 -28.52
CA ILE A 166 -15.72 2.76 -28.08
C ILE A 166 -15.37 2.26 -26.68
N ALA A 167 -14.18 1.76 -26.49
CA ALA A 167 -13.67 1.44 -25.16
C ALA A 167 -13.64 2.71 -24.29
N PRO A 168 -13.91 2.63 -22.99
CA PRO A 168 -13.88 3.79 -22.10
C PRO A 168 -12.49 4.43 -22.08
N PHE A 169 -12.44 5.77 -22.03
CA PHE A 169 -11.19 6.53 -21.97
C PHE A 169 -10.47 6.42 -20.64
N VAL A 170 -11.21 6.08 -19.60
CA VAL A 170 -10.71 5.95 -18.23
C VAL A 170 -11.25 4.67 -17.62
N GLU A 171 -10.48 4.08 -16.71
CA GLU A 171 -10.90 2.95 -15.89
C GLU A 171 -10.42 3.17 -14.45
N LEU A 172 -11.15 2.60 -13.48
CA LEU A 172 -10.71 2.55 -12.10
C LEU A 172 -9.54 1.58 -11.93
N ASP A 173 -8.64 1.92 -11.03
CA ASP A 173 -7.59 0.98 -10.62
C ASP A 173 -8.22 -0.31 -10.10
N LYS A 174 -7.97 -1.43 -10.78
CA LYS A 174 -8.52 -2.76 -10.46
C LYS A 174 -8.03 -3.32 -9.13
N GLU A 175 -6.89 -2.83 -8.67
CA GLU A 175 -6.28 -3.26 -7.41
C GLU A 175 -6.69 -2.36 -6.22
N ALA A 176 -7.40 -1.26 -6.50
CA ALA A 176 -7.83 -0.34 -5.46
C ALA A 176 -8.86 -0.97 -4.53
N VAL A 177 -8.63 -0.80 -3.23
CA VAL A 177 -9.49 -1.34 -2.19
C VAL A 177 -9.83 -0.29 -1.13
N ILE A 178 -10.97 -0.49 -0.48
CA ILE A 178 -11.35 0.23 0.73
C ILE A 178 -11.51 -0.75 1.90
N VAL A 179 -11.35 -0.24 3.11
CA VAL A 179 -11.52 -1.02 4.34
C VAL A 179 -12.73 -0.50 5.11
N LEU A 180 -13.73 -1.36 5.31
CA LEU A 180 -14.95 -1.03 6.04
C LEU A 180 -15.18 -2.00 7.21
N PRO A 181 -15.94 -1.60 8.25
CA PRO A 181 -16.51 -2.56 9.19
C PRO A 181 -17.33 -3.61 8.43
N LYS A 182 -17.31 -4.87 8.89
CA LYS A 182 -18.13 -5.95 8.27
C LYS A 182 -19.64 -5.71 8.35
N THR A 183 -20.06 -4.76 9.19
CA THR A 183 -21.46 -4.33 9.31
C THR A 183 -21.87 -3.24 8.33
N ALA A 184 -20.92 -2.72 7.55
CA ALA A 184 -21.14 -1.68 6.55
C ALA A 184 -21.00 -2.24 5.13
N GLU A 185 -21.75 -1.66 4.20
CA GLU A 185 -21.71 -1.96 2.78
C GLU A 185 -20.96 -0.84 2.02
N PHE A 186 -20.52 -1.13 0.79
CA PHE A 186 -19.85 -0.13 -0.05
C PHE A 186 -20.73 1.11 -0.28
N SER A 187 -22.02 0.91 -0.42
CA SER A 187 -23.04 1.97 -0.59
C SER A 187 -23.17 2.93 0.61
N ASP A 188 -22.64 2.56 1.77
CA ASP A 188 -22.62 3.43 2.96
C ASP A 188 -21.48 4.46 2.91
N THR A 189 -20.61 4.40 1.89
CA THR A 189 -19.52 5.36 1.71
C THR A 189 -19.96 6.60 0.97
N SER A 190 -19.24 7.68 1.17
CA SER A 190 -19.31 8.88 0.33
C SER A 190 -18.00 9.00 -0.44
N SER A 191 -18.08 9.41 -1.71
CA SER A 191 -16.92 9.58 -2.57
C SER A 191 -16.68 11.06 -2.92
N SER A 192 -15.41 11.40 -3.14
CA SER A 192 -15.01 12.70 -3.71
C SER A 192 -13.93 12.48 -4.75
N VAL A 193 -14.08 13.15 -5.90
CA VAL A 193 -13.14 13.05 -7.03
C VAL A 193 -12.23 14.26 -7.05
N GLU A 194 -10.94 14.00 -7.25
CA GLU A 194 -9.93 15.01 -7.55
C GLU A 194 -9.34 14.70 -8.92
N TYR A 195 -9.45 15.63 -9.87
CA TYR A 195 -8.86 15.46 -11.20
C TYR A 195 -7.39 15.88 -11.21
N ASN A 196 -6.61 15.22 -12.04
CA ASN A 196 -5.17 15.45 -12.17
C ASN A 196 -4.82 15.72 -13.64
N ASP A 197 -4.47 16.98 -13.93
CA ASP A 197 -4.08 17.41 -15.30
C ASP A 197 -2.57 17.25 -15.57
N SER A 198 -1.80 16.82 -14.57
CA SER A 198 -0.33 16.78 -14.65
C SER A 198 0.25 15.41 -14.99
N ASP A 199 -0.52 14.34 -14.84
CA ASP A 199 -0.10 12.97 -15.10
C ASP A 199 -0.91 12.40 -16.28
N PRO A 200 -0.26 12.00 -17.38
CA PRO A 200 -0.97 11.45 -18.54
C PRO A 200 -1.56 10.05 -18.30
N GLU A 201 -1.12 9.33 -17.30
CA GLU A 201 -1.58 7.97 -16.98
C GLU A 201 -2.69 7.97 -15.92
N ILE A 202 -2.77 9.03 -15.09
CA ILE A 202 -3.73 9.13 -13.98
C ILE A 202 -4.57 10.40 -14.18
N ALA A 203 -5.78 10.24 -14.67
CA ALA A 203 -6.73 11.34 -14.91
C ALA A 203 -7.28 11.95 -13.62
N GLY A 204 -7.19 11.23 -12.52
CA GLY A 204 -7.67 11.69 -11.23
C GLY A 204 -7.66 10.60 -10.17
N SER A 205 -8.29 10.88 -9.05
CA SER A 205 -8.45 9.90 -7.98
C SER A 205 -9.76 10.09 -7.22
N ILE A 206 -10.31 9.02 -6.71
CA ILE A 206 -11.51 9.00 -5.89
C ILE A 206 -11.11 8.65 -4.46
N THR A 207 -11.46 9.52 -3.52
CA THR A 207 -11.30 9.25 -2.09
C THR A 207 -12.64 8.82 -1.52
N TYR A 208 -12.66 7.68 -0.83
CA TYR A 208 -13.85 7.13 -0.17
C TYR A 208 -13.80 7.43 1.32
N THR A 209 -14.94 7.85 1.87
CA THR A 209 -15.09 8.15 3.30
C THR A 209 -16.27 7.39 3.89
N TYR A 210 -16.11 6.90 5.12
CA TYR A 210 -17.16 6.28 5.92
C TYR A 210 -17.12 6.87 7.33
N ALA A 211 -18.27 7.30 7.85
CA ALA A 211 -18.39 7.96 9.15
C ALA A 211 -17.36 9.11 9.35
N GLY A 212 -17.12 9.90 8.28
CA GLY A 212 -16.18 11.03 8.30
C GLY A 212 -14.70 10.66 8.31
N ARG A 213 -14.35 9.40 8.06
CA ARG A 213 -12.96 8.90 7.98
C ARG A 213 -12.67 8.42 6.57
N ASN A 214 -11.45 8.71 6.08
CA ASN A 214 -10.95 8.11 4.85
C ASN A 214 -10.79 6.60 5.05
N VAL A 215 -11.41 5.81 4.16
CA VAL A 215 -11.39 4.34 4.18
C VAL A 215 -10.67 3.73 2.99
N GLY A 216 -10.28 4.55 2.01
CA GLY A 216 -9.48 4.15 0.87
C GLY A 216 -9.52 5.16 -0.27
N LYS A 217 -8.71 4.89 -1.29
CA LYS A 217 -8.56 5.73 -2.48
C LYS A 217 -8.38 4.84 -3.71
N ALA A 218 -8.97 5.25 -4.84
CA ALA A 218 -8.76 4.62 -6.13
C ALA A 218 -8.27 5.63 -7.15
N ASP A 219 -7.30 5.27 -7.97
CA ASP A 219 -6.87 6.10 -9.08
C ASP A 219 -7.77 5.85 -10.29
N ILE A 220 -8.05 6.92 -11.04
CA ILE A 220 -8.73 6.89 -12.32
C ILE A 220 -7.64 6.90 -13.40
N LYS A 221 -7.40 5.72 -13.99
CA LYS A 221 -6.34 5.52 -14.99
C LYS A 221 -6.85 5.79 -16.39
N THR A 222 -6.02 6.38 -17.26
CA THR A 222 -6.32 6.52 -18.68
C THR A 222 -6.08 5.19 -19.39
N THR A 223 -6.98 4.81 -20.29
CA THR A 223 -6.87 3.52 -21.03
C THR A 223 -5.98 3.61 -22.27
N GLY A 224 -5.46 4.80 -22.62
CA GLY A 224 -4.67 5.02 -23.82
C GLY A 224 -5.46 4.88 -25.13
N VAL A 225 -6.78 4.85 -25.06
CA VAL A 225 -7.63 4.82 -26.27
C VAL A 225 -7.48 6.14 -27.01
N VAL A 226 -6.93 6.08 -28.21
CA VAL A 226 -6.86 7.24 -29.13
C VAL A 226 -8.14 7.25 -29.96
N VAL A 227 -8.93 8.32 -29.83
CA VAL A 227 -10.03 8.55 -30.79
C VAL A 227 -9.43 9.08 -32.07
N GLU A 228 -9.53 8.30 -33.15
CA GLU A 228 -9.25 8.84 -34.48
C GLU A 228 -10.25 9.98 -34.74
N GLY A 229 -9.73 11.18 -34.96
CA GLY A 229 -10.56 12.35 -35.19
C GLY A 229 -11.46 12.14 -36.41
N TYR A 230 -12.76 12.38 -36.28
CA TYR A 230 -13.66 12.46 -37.43
C TYR A 230 -13.23 13.61 -38.32
N ALA A 231 -12.78 13.31 -39.54
CA ALA A 231 -12.72 14.30 -40.59
C ALA A 231 -14.16 14.59 -41.03
N PHE A 232 -14.68 15.77 -40.71
CA PHE A 232 -15.88 16.27 -41.36
C PHE A 232 -15.48 16.61 -42.82
N ASP A 233 -16.01 15.84 -43.78
CA ASP A 233 -15.93 16.22 -45.18
C ASP A 233 -16.69 17.54 -45.38
N ASN A 234 -15.99 18.65 -45.29
CA ASN A 234 -16.47 19.90 -45.80
C ASN A 234 -16.27 19.89 -47.34
N GLU A 235 -17.26 19.45 -48.09
CA GLU A 235 -17.39 19.83 -49.46
C GLU A 235 -17.66 21.36 -49.53
N SER A 236 -16.60 22.16 -49.56
CA SER A 236 -16.60 23.46 -50.23
C SER A 236 -15.20 24.09 -50.23
N THR A 237 -14.71 24.30 -51.45
CA THR A 237 -13.63 25.19 -51.86
C THR A 237 -12.22 24.74 -51.60
N GLU A 238 -11.62 24.27 -52.68
CA GLU A 238 -10.18 24.33 -52.96
C GLU A 238 -9.68 25.77 -52.77
N GLU A 239 -8.87 25.97 -51.75
CA GLU A 239 -7.80 26.95 -51.53
C GLU A 239 -7.63 27.15 -50.02
N GLU A 240 -6.63 26.47 -49.49
CA GLU A 240 -5.90 26.65 -48.22
C GLU A 240 -5.54 25.31 -47.55
N GLU A 241 -4.91 24.43 -48.33
CA GLU A 241 -4.07 23.40 -47.73
C GLU A 241 -2.68 24.01 -47.48
N GLN A 242 -2.41 24.37 -46.24
CA GLN A 242 -1.11 24.29 -45.56
C GLN A 242 -1.18 25.12 -44.28
N GLU A 243 -1.51 24.46 -43.18
CA GLU A 243 -1.20 24.77 -41.79
C GLU A 243 -2.33 24.33 -40.86
N ALA A 244 -2.40 23.08 -40.51
CA ALA A 244 -2.90 22.62 -39.22
C ALA A 244 -2.70 21.13 -39.04
N VAL A 245 -1.45 20.66 -39.07
CA VAL A 245 -1.09 19.43 -38.35
C VAL A 245 -0.14 19.85 -37.23
N SER A 246 -0.70 20.30 -36.13
CA SER A 246 0.05 20.47 -34.90
C SER A 246 0.05 19.14 -34.16
N THR A 247 0.97 18.28 -34.54
CA THR A 247 1.43 17.18 -33.70
C THR A 247 2.02 17.78 -32.43
N VAL A 248 1.36 17.53 -31.32
CA VAL A 248 1.93 17.79 -29.98
C VAL A 248 3.11 16.84 -29.81
N GLN A 249 4.29 17.27 -30.20
CA GLN A 249 5.53 16.59 -29.86
C GLN A 249 5.91 16.96 -28.43
N VAL A 250 5.72 16.05 -27.51
CA VAL A 250 6.29 16.12 -26.17
C VAL A 250 7.80 15.96 -26.30
N LYS A 251 8.55 17.05 -26.11
CA LYS A 251 10.03 17.00 -26.06
C LYS A 251 10.47 16.38 -24.73
N PRO A 252 11.39 15.40 -24.75
CA PRO A 252 11.94 14.84 -23.50
C PRO A 252 12.78 15.90 -22.79
N LYS A 253 12.50 16.14 -21.51
CA LYS A 253 13.32 17.00 -20.65
C LYS A 253 14.70 16.36 -20.44
N ARG A 254 15.75 17.10 -20.76
CA ARG A 254 17.14 16.74 -20.49
C ARG A 254 17.41 16.70 -18.98
N LYS A 255 18.10 15.62 -18.56
CA LYS A 255 18.70 15.48 -17.21
C LYS A 255 19.72 16.60 -16.97
N TRP A 256 19.68 17.14 -15.77
CA TRP A 256 20.80 17.68 -15.03
C TRP A 256 20.94 16.92 -13.72
#